data_55990fe06cc04094d1d844b0a7c3b29f
#
_entry.id   55990fe06cc04094d1d844b0a7c3b29f
#
_cell.length_a   1.000
_cell.length_b   1.000
_cell.length_c   1.000
_cell.angle_alpha   90.00
_cell.angle_beta   90.00
_cell.angle_gamma   90.00
#
_symmetry.space_group_name_H-M   'P 1'
#
loop_
_entity.id
_entity.type
_entity.pdbx_description
1 polymer ?
#
loop_
_entity_poly.entity_id
_entity_poly.type
_entity_poly.pdbx_seq_one_letter_code
_entity_poly.pdbx_strand_id
1 'polypeptide(L)'
;MSRSNAGFMAVSFLTGAATAASAYSLWGYYTAKAQSLKREKKLVELRQQLPTAPSSWRYSDFDCSEYDRGDPGVWGMLEEIIRDHGYELWPRIGNSTCASDRFLVDDEKFPEMEKPSGYAFVHPERDSTDDDPGSMQRLCVMDYLNDLSRPATSKSGFDVVIRVMVIKDEGHEQLNIIRRTATGTASFWSNNHCLPMIDEIVFDDIVLGVFPKVGGLFRHSYDAWAKDSVGDILDMIMQMLEALEFIHGMNIAHRDAFQDNFLLQWQPESLLTNKISPSRPRVYLTDFETAISFPCHYKESECLVTGLPLTGSLNDDANAYARPPAPECISGSPYSPFKLDVWQLGQSLSFVKTKMHSIDRVIEEMTIAGSTSRLGSGEILDKLRHAVYAIPPESLLFAPEVLPYVHG
;
A
#
# COMPACT_ATOMS: atom_id res chain seq x y z
N MET A 1 25.43 -72.13 38.29
CA MET A 1 25.24 -70.81 38.91
C MET A 1 25.74 -69.71 37.96
N SER A 2 24.99 -69.34 36.89
CA SER A 2 25.44 -68.27 35.96
C SER A 2 24.32 -67.59 35.17
N ARG A 3 23.09 -67.52 35.67
CA ARG A 3 21.97 -66.86 34.99
C ARG A 3 21.36 -65.62 35.72
N SER A 4 21.87 -65.29 36.93
CA SER A 4 21.26 -64.17 37.68
C SER A 4 21.91 -62.78 37.46
N ASN A 5 23.19 -62.77 37.00
CA ASN A 5 23.89 -61.47 36.86
C ASN A 5 23.58 -60.68 35.56
N ALA A 6 23.13 -61.36 34.48
CA ALA A 6 22.80 -60.69 33.22
C ALA A 6 21.47 -59.91 33.30
N GLY A 7 20.48 -60.41 34.09
CA GLY A 7 19.21 -59.72 34.31
C GLY A 7 19.33 -58.45 35.14
N PHE A 8 20.19 -58.44 36.12
CA PHE A 8 20.39 -57.27 36.99
C PHE A 8 21.12 -56.13 36.28
N MET A 9 22.08 -56.45 35.41
CA MET A 9 22.76 -55.43 34.59
C MET A 9 21.82 -54.85 33.55
N ALA A 10 20.96 -55.62 32.90
CA ALA A 10 20.03 -55.12 31.90
C ALA A 10 18.96 -54.21 32.49
N VAL A 11 18.43 -54.52 33.67
CA VAL A 11 17.46 -53.64 34.38
C VAL A 11 18.11 -52.34 34.86
N SER A 12 19.36 -52.41 35.34
CA SER A 12 20.10 -51.19 35.77
C SER A 12 20.45 -50.29 34.60
N PHE A 13 20.74 -50.84 33.44
CA PHE A 13 21.00 -50.07 32.22
C PHE A 13 19.71 -49.42 31.67
N LEU A 14 18.59 -50.12 31.67
CA LEU A 14 17.29 -49.57 31.25
C LEU A 14 16.76 -48.49 32.19
N THR A 15 16.92 -48.66 33.49
CA THR A 15 16.55 -47.62 34.49
C THR A 15 17.46 -46.39 34.39
N GLY A 16 18.76 -46.57 34.20
CA GLY A 16 19.71 -45.49 33.98
C GLY A 16 19.44 -44.69 32.69
N ALA A 17 19.09 -45.37 31.60
CA ALA A 17 18.73 -44.72 30.34
C ALA A 17 17.38 -43.97 30.44
N ALA A 18 16.40 -44.52 31.13
CA ALA A 18 15.11 -43.87 31.35
C ALA A 18 15.22 -42.61 32.22
N THR A 19 16.04 -42.66 33.28
CA THR A 19 16.29 -41.48 34.14
C THR A 19 17.11 -40.40 33.40
N ALA A 20 18.08 -40.77 32.58
CA ALA A 20 18.84 -39.84 31.77
C ALA A 20 17.95 -39.17 30.70
N ALA A 21 17.09 -39.91 30.04
CA ALA A 21 16.13 -39.37 29.05
C ALA A 21 15.14 -38.41 29.73
N SER A 22 14.65 -38.76 30.91
CA SER A 22 13.74 -37.89 31.70
C SER A 22 14.45 -36.62 32.17
N ALA A 23 15.69 -36.71 32.62
CA ALA A 23 16.48 -35.55 33.01
C ALA A 23 16.79 -34.64 31.79
N TYR A 24 17.09 -35.22 30.66
CA TYR A 24 17.33 -34.46 29.40
C TYR A 24 16.07 -33.76 28.91
N SER A 25 14.90 -34.40 28.96
CA SER A 25 13.63 -33.77 28.59
C SER A 25 13.22 -32.66 29.57
N LEU A 26 13.44 -32.84 30.87
CA LEU A 26 13.23 -31.80 31.89
C LEU A 26 14.17 -30.62 31.69
N TRP A 27 15.44 -30.87 31.42
CA TRP A 27 16.43 -29.82 31.13
C TRP A 27 16.06 -29.05 29.86
N GLY A 28 15.64 -29.76 28.77
CA GLY A 28 15.12 -29.16 27.55
C GLY A 28 13.89 -28.27 27.79
N TYR A 29 12.95 -28.73 28.63
CA TYR A 29 11.78 -27.96 29.02
C TYR A 29 12.15 -26.69 29.79
N TYR A 30 13.05 -26.78 30.80
CA TYR A 30 13.45 -25.62 31.60
C TYR A 30 14.27 -24.61 30.77
N THR A 31 15.14 -25.07 29.88
CA THR A 31 15.90 -24.18 28.99
C THR A 31 14.98 -23.48 27.98
N ALA A 32 14.03 -24.17 27.38
CA ALA A 32 13.02 -23.56 26.48
C ALA A 32 12.16 -22.53 27.24
N LYS A 33 11.72 -22.84 28.44
CA LYS A 33 10.95 -21.93 29.31
C LYS A 33 11.76 -20.69 29.71
N ALA A 34 13.02 -20.86 30.05
CA ALA A 34 13.91 -19.73 30.39
C ALA A 34 14.18 -18.84 29.15
N GLN A 35 14.34 -19.43 27.97
CA GLN A 35 14.48 -18.67 26.70
C GLN A 35 13.20 -17.92 26.36
N SER A 36 12.04 -18.55 26.55
CA SER A 36 10.73 -17.91 26.33
C SER A 36 10.54 -16.69 27.23
N LEU A 37 10.83 -16.83 28.53
CA LEU A 37 10.74 -15.73 29.49
C LEU A 37 11.72 -14.59 29.18
N LYS A 38 12.94 -14.92 28.76
CA LYS A 38 13.93 -13.92 28.34
C LYS A 38 13.47 -13.16 27.09
N ARG A 39 12.87 -13.89 26.13
CA ARG A 39 12.30 -13.31 24.90
C ARG A 39 11.12 -12.37 25.25
N GLU A 40 10.20 -12.83 26.07
CA GLU A 40 9.06 -12.04 26.53
C GLU A 40 9.51 -10.72 27.19
N LYS A 41 10.49 -10.78 28.09
CA LYS A 41 11.07 -9.58 28.74
C LYS A 41 11.68 -8.63 27.69
N LYS A 42 12.44 -9.16 26.72
CA LYS A 42 13.02 -8.37 25.63
C LYS A 42 11.93 -7.67 24.78
N LEU A 43 10.82 -8.36 24.50
CA LEU A 43 9.70 -7.80 23.74
C LEU A 43 9.00 -6.66 24.51
N VAL A 44 8.82 -6.81 25.82
CA VAL A 44 8.26 -5.74 26.67
C VAL A 44 9.18 -4.52 26.71
N GLU A 45 10.49 -4.72 26.87
CA GLU A 45 11.48 -3.64 26.84
C GLU A 45 11.49 -2.93 25.47
N LEU A 46 11.40 -3.69 24.39
CA LEU A 46 11.30 -3.16 23.02
C LEU A 46 10.05 -2.30 22.85
N ARG A 47 8.86 -2.80 23.28
CA ARG A 47 7.61 -2.05 23.15
C ARG A 47 7.67 -0.68 23.83
N GLN A 48 8.39 -0.57 24.96
CA GLN A 48 8.55 0.70 25.69
C GLN A 48 9.39 1.74 24.93
N GLN A 49 10.21 1.33 23.97
CA GLN A 49 11.05 2.21 23.15
C GLN A 49 10.37 2.66 21.87
N LEU A 50 9.28 1.98 21.47
CA LEU A 50 8.55 2.29 20.26
C LEU A 50 7.54 3.44 20.48
N PRO A 51 7.19 4.21 19.42
CA PRO A 51 6.17 5.24 19.48
C PRO A 51 4.85 4.71 20.03
N THR A 52 4.13 5.58 20.72
CA THR A 52 2.87 5.23 21.40
C THR A 52 1.61 5.64 20.63
N ALA A 53 1.77 6.34 19.51
CA ALA A 53 0.69 6.77 18.63
C ALA A 53 1.16 6.82 17.16
N PRO A 54 0.28 6.64 16.17
CA PRO A 54 0.62 6.74 14.76
C PRO A 54 1.24 8.08 14.38
N SER A 55 0.77 9.18 14.96
CA SER A 55 1.31 10.52 14.74
C SER A 55 2.78 10.66 15.15
N SER A 56 3.15 10.08 16.30
CA SER A 56 4.55 10.08 16.75
C SER A 56 5.42 9.15 15.91
N TRP A 57 4.84 8.08 15.34
CA TRP A 57 5.54 7.20 14.42
C TRP A 57 5.79 7.87 13.06
N ARG A 58 4.82 8.64 12.56
CA ARG A 58 4.89 9.32 11.27
C ARG A 58 6.16 10.15 11.08
N TYR A 59 6.69 10.71 12.16
CA TYR A 59 7.84 11.61 12.15
C TYR A 59 9.04 11.07 12.95
N SER A 60 9.04 9.81 13.31
CA SER A 60 10.02 9.25 14.24
C SER A 60 11.47 9.30 13.75
N ASP A 61 11.66 9.20 12.43
CA ASP A 61 13.00 9.20 11.82
C ASP A 61 13.26 10.46 10.97
N PHE A 62 12.31 11.39 10.89
CA PHE A 62 12.39 12.55 10.00
C PHE A 62 13.33 13.67 10.51
N ASP A 63 13.59 13.71 11.82
CA ASP A 63 14.38 14.76 12.47
C ASP A 63 15.89 14.43 12.57
N CYS A 64 16.31 13.31 12.00
CA CYS A 64 17.72 12.95 11.96
C CYS A 64 18.43 13.73 10.85
N SER A 65 18.75 15.01 11.12
CA SER A 65 19.55 15.88 10.26
C SER A 65 21.02 15.43 10.11
N GLU A 66 21.45 14.42 10.87
CA GLU A 66 22.71 13.71 10.72
C GLU A 66 22.41 12.23 10.50
N TYR A 67 22.44 11.83 9.22
CA TYR A 67 22.41 10.42 8.85
C TYR A 67 23.64 9.69 9.39
N ASP A 68 23.60 9.32 10.67
CA ASP A 68 24.51 8.32 11.19
C ASP A 68 24.09 6.97 10.58
N ARG A 69 24.91 6.43 9.67
CA ARG A 69 24.69 5.15 8.97
C ARG A 69 24.55 3.95 9.91
N GLY A 70 24.51 4.19 11.22
CA GLY A 70 24.44 3.19 12.28
C GLY A 70 23.16 3.19 13.10
N ASP A 71 22.27 4.18 12.97
CA ASP A 71 20.99 4.15 13.70
C ASP A 71 19.92 3.41 12.87
N PRO A 72 19.46 2.24 13.34
CA PRO A 72 18.45 1.46 12.65
C PRO A 72 17.05 2.11 12.65
N GLY A 73 16.85 3.20 13.43
CA GLY A 73 15.56 3.83 13.59
C GLY A 73 14.50 2.91 14.21
N VAL A 74 13.25 3.37 14.24
CA VAL A 74 12.12 2.61 14.79
C VAL A 74 11.92 1.27 14.07
N TRP A 75 12.06 1.24 12.75
CA TRP A 75 11.92 0.03 11.96
C TRP A 75 13.02 -1.00 12.20
N GLY A 76 14.24 -0.55 12.43
CA GLY A 76 15.35 -1.46 12.77
C GLY A 76 15.15 -2.17 14.11
N MET A 77 14.48 -1.53 15.06
CA MET A 77 14.10 -2.19 16.33
C MET A 77 13.11 -3.33 16.12
N LEU A 78 12.27 -3.27 15.07
CA LEU A 78 11.30 -4.32 14.71
C LEU A 78 11.86 -5.39 13.79
N GLU A 79 13.08 -5.26 13.29
CA GLU A 79 13.65 -6.13 12.25
C GLU A 79 13.58 -7.62 12.62
N GLU A 80 13.89 -7.99 13.88
CA GLU A 80 13.83 -9.37 14.36
C GLU A 80 12.39 -9.93 14.30
N ILE A 81 11.40 -9.12 14.70
CA ILE A 81 9.99 -9.50 14.69
C ILE A 81 9.51 -9.70 13.24
N ILE A 82 9.83 -8.75 12.38
CA ILE A 82 9.46 -8.79 10.96
C ILE A 82 10.10 -9.99 10.26
N ARG A 83 11.37 -10.27 10.55
CA ARG A 83 12.11 -11.44 10.04
C ARG A 83 11.50 -12.76 10.51
N ASP A 84 11.06 -12.84 11.77
CA ASP A 84 10.37 -14.03 12.30
C ASP A 84 9.06 -14.32 11.55
N HIS A 85 8.38 -13.29 11.05
CA HIS A 85 7.19 -13.41 10.19
C HIS A 85 7.53 -13.67 8.71
N GLY A 86 8.81 -13.68 8.35
CA GLY A 86 9.24 -14.08 7.02
C GLY A 86 9.47 -12.94 6.06
N TYR A 87 9.70 -11.75 6.57
CA TYR A 87 9.98 -10.55 5.79
C TYR A 87 11.34 -9.98 6.15
N GLU A 88 12.06 -9.46 5.15
CA GLU A 88 13.35 -8.79 5.28
C GLU A 88 13.20 -7.34 4.85
N LEU A 89 13.44 -6.41 5.80
CA LEU A 89 13.32 -4.97 5.52
C LEU A 89 14.37 -4.53 4.51
N TRP A 90 13.98 -3.65 3.62
CA TRP A 90 14.92 -3.00 2.73
C TRP A 90 15.81 -2.02 3.51
N PRO A 91 17.13 -2.03 3.23
CA PRO A 91 18.05 -1.09 3.85
C PRO A 91 17.72 0.35 3.45
N ARG A 92 17.95 1.25 4.41
CA ARG A 92 17.77 2.69 4.21
C ARG A 92 19.02 3.29 3.56
N ILE A 93 18.81 4.13 2.55
CA ILE A 93 19.87 4.90 1.87
C ILE A 93 19.40 6.35 1.79
N GLY A 94 19.84 7.20 2.72
CA GLY A 94 19.35 8.58 2.79
C GLY A 94 17.84 8.62 3.09
N ASN A 95 17.08 9.40 2.32
CA ASN A 95 15.62 9.52 2.42
C ASN A 95 14.87 8.42 1.65
N SER A 96 15.55 7.40 1.17
CA SER A 96 14.98 6.31 0.39
C SER A 96 15.36 4.98 1.00
N THR A 97 14.61 3.93 0.67
CA THR A 97 15.05 2.53 0.85
C THR A 97 15.33 1.91 -0.49
N CYS A 98 16.26 0.97 -0.47
CA CYS A 98 16.65 0.25 -1.65
C CYS A 98 16.77 -1.25 -1.36
N ALA A 99 16.36 -2.09 -2.29
CA ALA A 99 16.62 -3.53 -2.24
C ALA A 99 18.11 -3.79 -2.46
N SER A 100 18.88 -3.92 -1.38
CA SER A 100 20.33 -3.74 -1.29
C SER A 100 21.19 -4.60 -2.20
N ASP A 101 20.74 -5.79 -2.56
CA ASP A 101 21.60 -6.75 -3.27
C ASP A 101 21.53 -6.60 -4.79
N ARG A 102 20.76 -5.65 -5.27
CA ARG A 102 20.41 -5.54 -6.69
C ARG A 102 20.97 -4.29 -7.38
N PHE A 103 21.49 -3.35 -6.61
CA PHE A 103 22.14 -2.13 -7.13
C PHE A 103 23.64 -2.25 -7.37
N LEU A 104 24.29 -3.30 -6.86
CA LEU A 104 25.73 -3.50 -6.98
C LEU A 104 26.12 -4.50 -8.06
N VAL A 105 25.15 -5.01 -8.80
CA VAL A 105 25.45 -5.93 -9.92
C VAL A 105 25.54 -5.11 -11.19
N ASP A 106 26.73 -5.11 -11.78
CA ASP A 106 27.10 -4.52 -13.06
C ASP A 106 25.93 -4.30 -14.02
N ASP A 107 25.88 -3.08 -14.60
CA ASP A 107 24.92 -2.56 -15.58
C ASP A 107 24.68 -3.46 -16.82
N GLU A 108 25.37 -4.57 -16.98
CA GLU A 108 25.36 -5.33 -18.22
C GLU A 108 24.43 -6.55 -18.30
N LYS A 109 23.80 -6.96 -17.21
CA LYS A 109 22.88 -8.09 -17.28
C LYS A 109 21.73 -7.90 -16.30
N PHE A 110 20.60 -7.40 -16.79
CA PHE A 110 19.33 -7.73 -16.16
C PHE A 110 19.17 -9.25 -16.22
N PRO A 111 19.24 -9.99 -15.09
CA PRO A 111 18.89 -11.39 -15.15
C PRO A 111 17.49 -11.46 -15.74
N GLU A 112 17.26 -12.41 -16.65
CA GLU A 112 15.91 -12.76 -17.07
C GLU A 112 15.06 -12.81 -15.82
N MET A 113 14.19 -11.81 -15.66
CA MET A 113 13.42 -11.69 -14.44
C MET A 113 12.39 -12.80 -14.45
N GLU A 114 12.71 -13.95 -13.87
CA GLU A 114 11.70 -14.81 -13.31
C GLU A 114 10.93 -13.95 -12.30
N LYS A 115 9.80 -13.42 -12.73
CA LYS A 115 8.93 -12.62 -11.90
C LYS A 115 8.13 -13.55 -11.02
N PRO A 116 8.48 -13.72 -9.76
CA PRO A 116 7.76 -14.65 -8.90
C PRO A 116 6.36 -14.14 -8.56
N SER A 117 6.06 -12.84 -8.76
CA SER A 117 4.73 -12.27 -8.45
C SER A 117 4.23 -11.34 -9.54
N GLY A 118 2.91 -11.36 -9.77
CA GLY A 118 2.23 -10.46 -10.67
C GLY A 118 2.26 -8.97 -10.26
N TYR A 119 2.86 -8.64 -9.12
CA TYR A 119 2.95 -7.28 -8.60
C TYR A 119 4.30 -6.59 -8.84
N ALA A 120 5.26 -7.26 -9.51
CA ALA A 120 6.52 -6.63 -9.84
C ALA A 120 6.32 -5.53 -10.89
N PHE A 121 6.89 -4.38 -10.65
CA PHE A 121 6.74 -3.20 -11.48
C PHE A 121 8.10 -2.70 -11.97
N VAL A 122 8.17 -2.20 -13.21
CA VAL A 122 9.39 -1.65 -13.81
C VAL A 122 9.12 -0.22 -14.20
N HIS A 123 9.96 0.71 -13.76
CA HIS A 123 9.87 2.13 -14.09
C HIS A 123 10.92 2.49 -15.15
N PRO A 124 10.58 3.20 -16.23
CA PRO A 124 11.59 3.75 -17.12
C PRO A 124 12.37 4.86 -16.40
N GLU A 125 13.69 4.81 -16.42
CA GLU A 125 14.50 5.94 -15.97
C GLU A 125 14.30 7.15 -16.88
N ARG A 126 14.09 8.30 -16.25
CA ARG A 126 13.78 9.56 -16.94
C ARG A 126 15.01 10.32 -17.44
N ASP A 127 16.21 9.96 -16.97
CA ASP A 127 17.45 10.74 -17.17
C ASP A 127 18.43 10.15 -18.19
N SER A 128 18.12 9.05 -18.85
CA SER A 128 18.92 8.66 -19.99
C SER A 128 18.60 9.58 -21.16
N THR A 129 19.53 10.43 -21.52
CA THR A 129 19.53 11.24 -22.76
C THR A 129 19.59 10.36 -24.02
N ASP A 130 19.57 9.05 -23.86
CA ASP A 130 19.44 8.06 -24.89
C ASP A 130 17.99 7.62 -24.99
N ASP A 131 17.41 7.77 -26.18
CA ASP A 131 16.09 7.25 -26.57
C ASP A 131 16.00 5.69 -26.52
N ASP A 132 16.80 5.03 -25.67
CA ASP A 132 16.77 3.59 -25.53
C ASP A 132 15.63 3.18 -24.57
N PRO A 133 14.54 2.58 -25.11
CA PRO A 133 13.46 2.04 -24.28
C PRO A 133 13.88 0.86 -23.41
N GLY A 134 15.17 0.47 -23.45
CA GLY A 134 15.70 -0.68 -22.71
C GLY A 134 16.08 -0.41 -21.25
N SER A 135 16.18 0.85 -20.80
CA SER A 135 16.53 1.18 -19.40
C SER A 135 15.33 1.15 -18.47
N MET A 136 14.69 -0.01 -18.34
CA MET A 136 13.63 -0.20 -17.38
C MET A 136 14.21 -0.74 -16.09
N GLN A 137 14.35 0.09 -15.08
CA GLN A 137 14.76 -0.36 -13.76
C GLN A 137 13.58 -0.97 -12.99
N ARG A 138 13.85 -2.09 -12.33
CA ARG A 138 12.96 -2.60 -11.30
C ARG A 138 12.77 -1.50 -10.25
N LEU A 139 11.53 -1.29 -9.78
CA LEU A 139 11.28 -0.40 -8.65
C LEU A 139 11.87 -0.97 -7.37
N CYS A 140 13.18 -0.89 -7.27
CA CYS A 140 13.96 -1.29 -6.12
C CYS A 140 14.23 -0.13 -5.14
N VAL A 141 13.68 1.05 -5.44
CA VAL A 141 13.73 2.23 -4.57
C VAL A 141 12.32 2.58 -4.11
N MET A 142 12.19 3.02 -2.89
CA MET A 142 10.98 3.63 -2.36
C MET A 142 11.37 4.86 -1.55
N ASP A 143 10.89 6.02 -2.00
CA ASP A 143 11.05 7.27 -1.29
C ASP A 143 10.04 7.38 -0.15
N TYR A 144 10.44 8.02 0.95
CA TYR A 144 9.59 8.22 2.11
C TYR A 144 8.92 9.57 2.08
N LEU A 145 7.61 9.55 2.28
CA LEU A 145 6.86 10.72 2.69
C LEU A 145 6.70 10.78 4.22
N ASN A 146 6.78 9.63 4.88
CA ASN A 146 6.70 9.47 6.33
C ASN A 146 7.15 8.05 6.74
N ASP A 147 7.33 7.83 8.04
CA ASP A 147 7.85 6.57 8.58
C ASP A 147 6.77 5.51 8.86
N LEU A 148 5.50 5.74 8.50
CA LEU A 148 4.43 4.76 8.72
C LEU A 148 4.55 3.51 7.84
N SER A 149 5.34 3.56 6.78
CA SER A 149 5.48 2.45 5.83
C SER A 149 6.93 2.11 5.54
N ARG A 150 7.23 0.81 5.38
CA ARG A 150 8.56 0.31 5.05
C ARG A 150 8.47 -0.80 4.00
N PRO A 151 9.24 -0.74 2.91
CA PRO A 151 9.33 -1.86 1.99
C PRO A 151 10.16 -3.00 2.59
N ALA A 152 9.79 -4.20 2.19
CA ALA A 152 10.45 -5.44 2.58
C ALA A 152 10.37 -6.47 1.44
N THR A 153 11.16 -7.52 1.54
CA THR A 153 11.06 -8.68 0.65
C THR A 153 10.64 -9.89 1.47
N SER A 154 9.62 -10.62 0.99
CA SER A 154 9.19 -11.87 1.62
C SER A 154 10.19 -12.98 1.36
N LYS A 155 10.17 -14.06 2.18
CA LYS A 155 10.97 -15.28 1.95
C LYS A 155 10.73 -15.91 0.58
N SER A 156 9.57 -15.67 -0.03
CA SER A 156 9.23 -16.14 -1.39
C SER A 156 9.78 -15.24 -2.49
N GLY A 157 10.49 -14.16 -2.14
CA GLY A 157 11.06 -13.21 -3.10
C GLY A 157 10.09 -12.12 -3.57
N PHE A 158 8.90 -11.99 -2.97
CA PHE A 158 7.94 -10.93 -3.29
C PHE A 158 8.28 -9.65 -2.55
N ASP A 159 8.23 -8.54 -3.26
CA ASP A 159 8.38 -7.24 -2.66
C ASP A 159 7.03 -6.79 -2.07
N VAL A 160 7.09 -6.34 -0.83
CA VAL A 160 5.93 -5.91 -0.04
C VAL A 160 6.17 -4.55 0.60
N VAL A 161 5.10 -3.90 1.01
CA VAL A 161 5.15 -2.73 1.90
C VAL A 161 4.48 -3.11 3.21
N ILE A 162 5.20 -2.94 4.31
CA ILE A 162 4.70 -3.12 5.66
C ILE A 162 4.30 -1.75 6.19
N ARG A 163 3.06 -1.60 6.66
CA ARG A 163 2.51 -0.33 7.15
C ARG A 163 2.00 -0.49 8.58
N VAL A 164 2.28 0.51 9.40
CA VAL A 164 1.67 0.65 10.73
C VAL A 164 0.18 0.94 10.58
N MET A 165 -0.65 0.05 11.10
CA MET A 165 -2.11 0.14 11.00
C MET A 165 -2.74 0.57 12.32
N VAL A 166 -2.29 -0.02 13.43
CA VAL A 166 -2.86 0.20 14.76
C VAL A 166 -1.73 0.38 15.77
N ILE A 167 -1.88 1.35 16.67
CA ILE A 167 -1.11 1.46 17.89
C ILE A 167 -2.09 1.75 19.01
N LYS A 168 -2.18 0.86 20.02
CA LYS A 168 -3.15 0.93 21.11
C LYS A 168 -4.59 1.04 20.58
N ASP A 169 -5.23 2.15 20.90
CA ASP A 169 -6.64 2.41 20.56
C ASP A 169 -6.81 3.15 19.22
N GLU A 170 -5.69 3.56 18.56
CA GLU A 170 -5.72 4.33 17.32
C GLU A 170 -5.50 3.44 16.08
N GLY A 171 -6.21 3.74 14.97
CA GLY A 171 -6.06 3.04 13.69
C GLY A 171 -7.01 1.86 13.47
N HIS A 172 -7.81 1.47 14.47
CA HIS A 172 -8.73 0.32 14.38
C HIS A 172 -9.78 0.49 13.26
N GLU A 173 -10.28 1.70 13.02
CA GLU A 173 -11.25 1.94 11.96
C GLU A 173 -10.64 1.69 10.58
N GLN A 174 -9.45 2.21 10.31
CA GLN A 174 -8.69 1.94 9.09
C GLN A 174 -8.47 0.43 8.89
N LEU A 175 -7.99 -0.27 9.91
CA LEU A 175 -7.76 -1.72 9.84
C LEU A 175 -9.05 -2.49 9.56
N ASN A 176 -10.17 -2.12 10.22
CA ASN A 176 -11.45 -2.77 10.01
C ASN A 176 -12.00 -2.52 8.59
N ILE A 177 -11.82 -1.32 8.05
CA ILE A 177 -12.17 -1.00 6.66
C ILE A 177 -11.36 -1.90 5.71
N ILE A 178 -10.04 -1.97 5.88
CA ILE A 178 -9.17 -2.79 5.04
C ILE A 178 -9.51 -4.27 5.15
N ARG A 179 -9.76 -4.78 6.33
CA ARG A 179 -10.20 -6.18 6.52
C ARG A 179 -11.50 -6.48 5.78
N ARG A 180 -12.43 -5.53 5.68
CA ARG A 180 -13.70 -5.70 4.97
C ARG A 180 -13.55 -5.58 3.46
N THR A 181 -12.66 -4.72 2.97
CA THR A 181 -12.54 -4.39 1.55
C THR A 181 -11.40 -5.12 0.85
N ALA A 182 -10.28 -5.33 1.53
CA ALA A 182 -9.01 -5.73 0.94
C ALA A 182 -8.52 -7.10 1.40
N THR A 183 -9.37 -7.91 2.06
CA THR A 183 -9.05 -9.29 2.45
C THR A 183 -10.15 -10.26 2.05
N GLY A 184 -9.84 -11.56 2.11
CA GLY A 184 -10.80 -12.64 1.85
C GLY A 184 -11.39 -12.59 0.43
N THR A 185 -12.63 -13.04 0.29
CA THR A 185 -13.30 -13.14 -1.03
C THR A 185 -13.56 -11.81 -1.68
N ALA A 186 -13.73 -10.74 -0.92
CA ALA A 186 -13.96 -9.40 -1.46
C ALA A 186 -12.78 -8.91 -2.31
N SER A 187 -11.55 -9.26 -1.95
CA SER A 187 -10.34 -8.86 -2.69
C SER A 187 -10.24 -9.48 -4.10
N PHE A 188 -11.07 -10.50 -4.41
CA PHE A 188 -11.10 -11.15 -5.73
C PHE A 188 -12.18 -10.59 -6.66
N TRP A 189 -13.03 -9.70 -6.20
CA TRP A 189 -14.05 -9.11 -7.07
C TRP A 189 -13.43 -8.18 -8.09
N SER A 190 -13.86 -8.28 -9.35
CA SER A 190 -13.24 -7.54 -10.47
C SER A 190 -13.35 -6.03 -10.34
N ASN A 191 -14.43 -5.54 -9.75
CA ASN A 191 -14.68 -4.12 -9.47
C ASN A 191 -14.10 -3.64 -8.14
N ASN A 192 -13.51 -4.54 -7.35
CA ASN A 192 -12.78 -4.17 -6.15
C ASN A 192 -11.34 -3.81 -6.52
N HIS A 193 -11.01 -2.56 -6.39
CA HIS A 193 -9.69 -2.03 -6.65
C HIS A 193 -8.94 -1.65 -5.35
N CYS A 194 -9.40 -2.09 -4.17
CA CYS A 194 -8.63 -1.89 -2.94
C CYS A 194 -7.35 -2.73 -2.98
N LEU A 195 -6.22 -2.13 -2.59
CA LEU A 195 -4.95 -2.85 -2.52
C LEU A 195 -5.07 -4.00 -1.50
N PRO A 196 -4.88 -5.28 -1.88
CA PRO A 196 -5.09 -6.39 -0.98
C PRO A 196 -4.08 -6.39 0.16
N MET A 197 -4.56 -6.56 1.38
CA MET A 197 -3.70 -6.85 2.54
C MET A 197 -3.47 -8.36 2.59
N ILE A 198 -2.21 -8.78 2.47
CA ILE A 198 -1.82 -10.19 2.32
C ILE A 198 -1.45 -10.85 3.65
N ASP A 199 -1.07 -10.05 4.66
CA ASP A 199 -0.71 -10.55 5.98
C ASP A 199 -0.86 -9.46 7.04
N GLU A 200 -0.91 -9.85 8.31
CA GLU A 200 -0.91 -8.97 9.47
C GLU A 200 0.16 -9.44 10.46
N ILE A 201 1.03 -8.54 10.88
CA ILE A 201 2.02 -8.78 11.92
C ILE A 201 1.54 -8.10 13.21
N VAL A 202 1.29 -8.89 14.25
CA VAL A 202 0.84 -8.38 15.54
C VAL A 202 1.98 -8.43 16.53
N PHE A 203 2.28 -7.29 17.13
CA PHE A 203 3.27 -7.15 18.16
C PHE A 203 2.73 -6.29 19.31
N ASP A 204 2.40 -6.94 20.43
CA ASP A 204 1.75 -6.32 21.59
C ASP A 204 0.46 -5.57 21.19
N ASP A 205 0.44 -4.25 21.34
CA ASP A 205 -0.65 -3.35 20.95
C ASP A 205 -0.43 -2.68 19.58
N ILE A 206 0.52 -3.17 18.79
CA ILE A 206 0.82 -2.70 17.45
C ILE A 206 0.35 -3.75 16.42
N VAL A 207 -0.34 -3.29 15.38
CA VAL A 207 -0.67 -4.12 14.22
C VAL A 207 -0.05 -3.49 12.98
N LEU A 208 0.75 -4.28 12.27
CA LEU A 208 1.31 -3.93 10.98
C LEU A 208 0.56 -4.69 9.87
N GLY A 209 0.12 -3.99 8.85
CA GLY A 209 -0.46 -4.60 7.65
C GLY A 209 0.62 -4.82 6.60
N VAL A 210 0.58 -5.95 5.90
CA VAL A 210 1.50 -6.28 4.81
C VAL A 210 0.75 -6.22 3.49
N PHE A 211 1.25 -5.43 2.55
CA PHE A 211 0.65 -5.21 1.25
C PHE A 211 1.63 -5.55 0.13
N PRO A 212 1.17 -5.99 -1.06
CA PRO A 212 2.04 -6.10 -2.22
C PRO A 212 2.67 -4.74 -2.52
N LYS A 213 3.97 -4.71 -2.85
CA LYS A 213 4.58 -3.50 -3.37
C LYS A 213 4.15 -3.33 -4.82
N VAL A 214 3.18 -2.45 -5.03
CA VAL A 214 2.72 -2.02 -6.35
C VAL A 214 3.42 -0.70 -6.66
N GLY A 215 3.96 -0.58 -7.83
CA GLY A 215 4.71 0.61 -8.21
C GLY A 215 3.93 1.52 -9.13
N GLY A 216 4.31 2.78 -9.16
CA GLY A 216 3.81 3.79 -10.09
C GLY A 216 2.55 4.50 -9.61
N LEU A 217 2.60 5.81 -9.78
CA LEU A 217 1.46 6.68 -9.64
C LEU A 217 0.82 6.89 -11.02
N PHE A 218 -0.46 7.17 -11.06
CA PHE A 218 -1.18 7.47 -12.31
C PHE A 218 -0.48 8.54 -13.15
N ARG A 219 0.02 9.59 -12.51
CA ARG A 219 0.72 10.67 -13.20
C ARG A 219 1.97 10.20 -13.94
N HIS A 220 2.76 9.31 -13.34
CA HIS A 220 3.94 8.76 -14.02
C HIS A 220 3.55 7.97 -15.28
N SER A 221 2.45 7.24 -15.21
CA SER A 221 1.94 6.51 -16.37
C SER A 221 1.43 7.45 -17.47
N TYR A 222 0.76 8.53 -17.08
CA TYR A 222 0.26 9.54 -18.01
C TYR A 222 1.42 10.20 -18.78
N ASP A 223 2.47 10.58 -18.08
CA ASP A 223 3.61 11.30 -18.64
C ASP A 223 4.55 10.39 -19.46
N ALA A 224 4.65 9.11 -19.12
CA ALA A 224 5.67 8.23 -19.67
C ALA A 224 5.14 7.06 -20.50
N TRP A 225 4.14 6.32 -20.02
CA TRP A 225 3.77 5.03 -20.60
C TRP A 225 2.47 5.05 -21.39
N ALA A 226 1.48 5.76 -20.90
CA ALA A 226 0.19 5.91 -21.59
C ALA A 226 0.16 7.11 -22.53
N LYS A 227 1.30 7.78 -22.73
CA LYS A 227 1.40 9.00 -23.55
C LYS A 227 0.87 8.85 -24.98
N ASP A 228 0.87 7.64 -25.51
CA ASP A 228 0.43 7.34 -26.86
C ASP A 228 -0.96 6.67 -26.90
N SER A 229 -1.64 6.55 -25.73
CA SER A 229 -2.96 5.90 -25.64
C SER A 229 -3.88 6.57 -24.64
N VAL A 230 -4.75 7.44 -25.14
CA VAL A 230 -5.87 7.98 -24.34
C VAL A 230 -6.77 6.87 -23.82
N GLY A 231 -6.91 5.78 -24.56
CA GLY A 231 -7.70 4.62 -24.14
C GLY A 231 -7.22 4.01 -22.83
N ASP A 232 -5.88 3.87 -22.64
CA ASP A 232 -5.32 3.34 -21.41
C ASP A 232 -5.51 4.30 -20.22
N ILE A 233 -5.39 5.61 -20.48
CA ILE A 233 -5.66 6.65 -19.47
C ILE A 233 -7.10 6.60 -19.01
N LEU A 234 -8.05 6.50 -19.94
CA LEU A 234 -9.47 6.43 -19.62
C LEU A 234 -9.84 5.14 -18.90
N ASP A 235 -9.22 4.02 -19.28
CA ASP A 235 -9.39 2.76 -18.56
C ASP A 235 -8.92 2.87 -17.10
N MET A 236 -7.77 3.51 -16.84
CA MET A 236 -7.28 3.75 -15.49
C MET A 236 -8.22 4.66 -14.68
N ILE A 237 -8.74 5.74 -15.29
CA ILE A 237 -9.70 6.64 -14.62
C ILE A 237 -11.01 5.91 -14.32
N MET A 238 -11.50 5.06 -15.22
CA MET A 238 -12.68 4.24 -14.95
C MET A 238 -12.46 3.28 -13.79
N GLN A 239 -11.28 2.66 -13.69
CA GLN A 239 -10.95 1.80 -12.54
C GLN A 239 -10.85 2.59 -11.21
N MET A 240 -10.37 3.84 -11.22
CA MET A 240 -10.41 4.70 -10.04
C MET A 240 -11.85 4.98 -9.58
N LEU A 241 -12.73 5.26 -10.52
CA LEU A 241 -14.15 5.47 -10.23
C LEU A 241 -14.85 4.18 -9.77
N GLU A 242 -14.50 3.02 -10.34
CA GLU A 242 -14.98 1.70 -9.88
C GLU A 242 -14.53 1.43 -8.44
N ALA A 243 -13.29 1.79 -8.08
CA ALA A 243 -12.81 1.69 -6.71
C ALA A 243 -13.67 2.49 -5.72
N LEU A 244 -13.96 3.74 -6.08
CA LEU A 244 -14.82 4.60 -5.26
C LEU A 244 -16.25 4.08 -5.20
N GLU A 245 -16.84 3.67 -6.33
CA GLU A 245 -18.17 3.09 -6.37
C GLU A 245 -18.28 1.84 -5.46
N PHE A 246 -17.26 0.98 -5.51
CA PHE A 246 -17.20 -0.22 -4.69
C PHE A 246 -17.23 0.09 -3.19
N ILE A 247 -16.36 1.00 -2.71
CA ILE A 247 -16.32 1.33 -1.29
C ILE A 247 -17.54 2.14 -0.84
N HIS A 248 -18.04 3.05 -1.68
CA HIS A 248 -19.27 3.82 -1.43
C HIS A 248 -20.49 2.89 -1.28
N GLY A 249 -20.57 1.85 -2.12
CA GLY A 249 -21.60 0.79 -1.99
C GLY A 249 -21.54 0.01 -0.66
N MET A 250 -20.43 0.07 0.04
CA MET A 250 -20.26 -0.49 1.39
C MET A 250 -20.44 0.56 2.51
N ASN A 251 -20.92 1.76 2.19
CA ASN A 251 -21.00 2.92 3.07
C ASN A 251 -19.64 3.34 3.66
N ILE A 252 -18.59 3.24 2.87
CA ILE A 252 -17.23 3.67 3.21
C ILE A 252 -16.85 4.85 2.31
N ALA A 253 -16.40 5.96 2.89
CA ALA A 253 -15.81 7.07 2.16
C ALA A 253 -14.30 7.14 2.46
N HIS A 254 -13.49 7.41 1.44
CA HIS A 254 -12.04 7.44 1.54
C HIS A 254 -11.52 8.73 2.19
N ARG A 255 -12.07 9.85 1.77
CA ARG A 255 -11.78 11.22 2.26
C ARG A 255 -10.37 11.75 1.94
N ASP A 256 -9.56 10.97 1.22
CA ASP A 256 -8.29 11.38 0.59
C ASP A 256 -8.14 10.72 -0.80
N ALA A 257 -9.21 10.77 -1.62
CA ALA A 257 -9.28 10.10 -2.91
C ALA A 257 -8.55 10.87 -4.03
N PHE A 258 -7.36 11.42 -3.75
CA PHE A 258 -6.51 12.02 -4.77
C PHE A 258 -5.77 10.94 -5.57
N GLN A 259 -5.36 11.28 -6.80
CA GLN A 259 -4.74 10.33 -7.74
C GLN A 259 -3.48 9.62 -7.19
N ASP A 260 -2.76 10.22 -6.27
CA ASP A 260 -1.57 9.65 -5.66
C ASP A 260 -1.86 8.53 -4.64
N ASN A 261 -3.12 8.37 -4.24
CA ASN A 261 -3.60 7.22 -3.49
C ASN A 261 -4.13 6.10 -4.40
N PHE A 262 -3.93 6.21 -5.72
CA PHE A 262 -4.21 5.14 -6.68
C PHE A 262 -2.90 4.65 -7.30
N LEU A 263 -2.48 3.47 -6.88
CA LEU A 263 -1.27 2.82 -7.38
C LEU A 263 -1.57 2.01 -8.64
N LEU A 264 -0.60 1.94 -9.53
CA LEU A 264 -0.73 1.21 -10.77
C LEU A 264 0.16 -0.02 -10.79
N GLN A 265 -0.44 -1.14 -11.16
CA GLN A 265 0.27 -2.32 -11.60
C GLN A 265 0.21 -2.36 -13.12
N TRP A 266 1.30 -2.02 -13.75
CA TRP A 266 1.43 -2.08 -15.20
C TRP A 266 2.78 -2.70 -15.58
N GLN A 267 2.73 -3.65 -16.48
CA GLN A 267 3.93 -4.28 -17.07
C GLN A 267 3.92 -3.96 -18.57
N PRO A 268 4.50 -2.84 -18.98
CA PRO A 268 4.50 -2.46 -20.38
C PRO A 268 5.52 -3.30 -21.18
N GLU A 269 5.23 -4.60 -21.37
CA GLU A 269 6.04 -5.49 -22.20
C GLU A 269 6.22 -4.94 -23.62
N SER A 270 5.24 -4.15 -24.08
CA SER A 270 5.32 -3.47 -25.37
C SER A 270 6.50 -2.50 -25.46
N LEU A 271 6.88 -1.85 -24.37
CA LEU A 271 8.04 -0.96 -24.32
C LEU A 271 9.37 -1.72 -24.35
N LEU A 272 9.42 -2.90 -23.72
CA LEU A 272 10.61 -3.75 -23.71
C LEU A 272 10.81 -4.53 -25.02
N THR A 273 9.72 -5.00 -25.62
CA THR A 273 9.78 -5.95 -26.73
C THR A 273 9.33 -5.36 -28.05
N ASN A 274 8.91 -4.09 -28.08
CA ASN A 274 8.23 -3.43 -29.21
C ASN A 274 7.02 -4.23 -29.73
N LYS A 275 6.38 -5.01 -28.86
CA LYS A 275 5.16 -5.76 -29.16
C LYS A 275 4.02 -5.15 -28.37
N ILE A 276 2.82 -5.21 -28.93
CA ILE A 276 1.60 -4.75 -28.23
C ILE A 276 1.39 -5.66 -27.03
N SER A 277 1.42 -5.07 -25.82
CA SER A 277 1.07 -5.80 -24.62
C SER A 277 -0.42 -6.10 -24.59
N PRO A 278 -0.83 -7.36 -24.37
CA PRO A 278 -2.24 -7.69 -24.20
C PRO A 278 -2.77 -7.30 -22.80
N SER A 279 -1.87 -6.96 -21.86
CA SER A 279 -2.27 -6.59 -20.49
C SER A 279 -2.59 -5.10 -20.39
N ARG A 280 -3.70 -4.78 -19.71
CA ARG A 280 -4.05 -3.41 -19.35
C ARG A 280 -3.53 -3.10 -17.95
N PRO A 281 -3.27 -1.82 -17.61
CA PRO A 281 -2.91 -1.41 -16.27
C PRO A 281 -4.02 -1.80 -15.28
N ARG A 282 -3.64 -2.27 -14.09
CA ARG A 282 -4.54 -2.46 -12.97
C ARG A 282 -4.32 -1.35 -11.96
N VAL A 283 -5.42 -0.71 -11.54
CA VAL A 283 -5.40 0.35 -10.53
C VAL A 283 -5.74 -0.23 -9.16
N TYR A 284 -5.09 0.27 -8.11
CA TYR A 284 -5.36 -0.09 -6.71
C TYR A 284 -5.48 1.15 -5.84
N LEU A 285 -6.60 1.27 -5.13
CA LEU A 285 -6.83 2.27 -4.11
C LEU A 285 -6.13 1.85 -2.81
N THR A 286 -5.38 2.79 -2.21
CA THR A 286 -4.61 2.59 -0.98
C THR A 286 -4.79 3.76 -0.02
N ASP A 287 -4.20 3.68 1.16
CA ASP A 287 -4.15 4.72 2.19
C ASP A 287 -5.52 5.14 2.76
N PHE A 288 -6.16 4.19 3.43
CA PHE A 288 -7.45 4.38 4.09
C PHE A 288 -7.35 5.10 5.46
N GLU A 289 -6.28 5.85 5.72
CA GLU A 289 -6.02 6.48 7.00
C GLU A 289 -7.11 7.48 7.40
N THR A 290 -7.64 8.22 6.43
CA THR A 290 -8.73 9.20 6.64
C THR A 290 -10.11 8.66 6.37
N ALA A 291 -10.21 7.38 5.98
CA ALA A 291 -11.48 6.76 5.62
C ALA A 291 -12.43 6.63 6.83
N ILE A 292 -13.71 6.70 6.54
CA ILE A 292 -14.79 6.53 7.51
C ILE A 292 -15.81 5.51 7.02
N SER A 293 -16.34 4.72 7.94
CA SER A 293 -17.36 3.72 7.66
C SER A 293 -18.66 4.07 8.38
N PHE A 294 -19.77 4.10 7.63
CA PHE A 294 -21.10 4.29 8.19
C PHE A 294 -21.83 2.95 8.36
N PRO A 295 -22.83 2.88 9.27
CA PRO A 295 -23.65 1.67 9.41
C PRO A 295 -24.31 1.29 8.08
N CYS A 296 -24.37 -0.01 7.79
CA CYS A 296 -24.88 -0.52 6.51
C CYS A 296 -26.36 -0.21 6.24
N HIS A 297 -27.12 0.13 7.28
CA HIS A 297 -28.54 0.51 7.15
C HIS A 297 -28.75 2.00 6.90
N TYR A 298 -27.70 2.83 6.94
CA TYR A 298 -27.80 4.26 6.62
C TYR A 298 -27.99 4.43 5.12
N LYS A 299 -28.85 5.40 4.76
CA LYS A 299 -28.96 5.88 3.39
C LYS A 299 -27.83 6.88 3.14
N GLU A 300 -27.44 7.06 1.89
CA GLU A 300 -26.40 8.03 1.51
C GLU A 300 -26.65 9.43 2.08
N SER A 301 -27.92 9.85 2.14
CA SER A 301 -28.32 11.15 2.71
C SER A 301 -28.11 11.29 4.23
N GLU A 302 -27.89 10.17 4.92
CA GLU A 302 -27.63 10.11 6.38
C GLU A 302 -26.12 10.05 6.67
N CYS A 303 -25.31 9.72 5.65
CA CYS A 303 -23.86 9.63 5.72
C CYS A 303 -23.23 11.01 5.52
N LEU A 304 -23.23 11.82 6.57
CA LEU A 304 -22.74 13.19 6.54
C LEU A 304 -21.57 13.39 7.50
N VAL A 305 -20.64 14.25 7.10
CA VAL A 305 -19.49 14.69 7.90
C VAL A 305 -19.37 16.21 7.87
N THR A 306 -18.54 16.78 8.75
CA THR A 306 -18.25 18.22 8.80
C THR A 306 -16.74 18.44 8.90
N GLY A 307 -16.24 19.55 8.38
CA GLY A 307 -14.84 19.95 8.49
C GLY A 307 -13.89 19.19 7.58
N LEU A 308 -12.60 19.33 7.81
CA LEU A 308 -11.54 18.68 7.08
C LEU A 308 -11.44 17.18 7.43
N PRO A 309 -10.92 16.33 6.55
CA PRO A 309 -10.71 14.90 6.82
C PRO A 309 -9.46 14.65 7.69
N LEU A 310 -9.49 15.12 8.91
CA LEU A 310 -8.42 15.04 9.90
C LEU A 310 -8.65 13.83 10.80
N THR A 311 -8.01 12.69 10.47
CA THR A 311 -8.06 11.46 11.27
C THR A 311 -6.73 10.72 11.18
N GLY A 312 -6.58 9.65 11.92
CA GLY A 312 -5.38 8.83 11.91
C GLY A 312 -4.15 9.58 12.44
N SER A 313 -3.04 9.50 11.74
CA SER A 313 -1.79 10.13 12.15
C SER A 313 -1.76 11.66 11.97
N LEU A 314 -2.80 12.26 11.41
CA LEU A 314 -2.92 13.73 11.20
C LEU A 314 -3.36 14.50 12.46
N ASN A 315 -3.82 13.82 13.50
CA ASN A 315 -4.08 14.38 14.84
C ASN A 315 -4.93 15.65 14.91
N ASP A 316 -6.01 15.76 14.16
CA ASP A 316 -6.92 16.94 14.16
C ASP A 316 -6.22 18.31 13.93
N ASP A 317 -4.93 18.33 13.54
CA ASP A 317 -4.24 19.54 13.18
C ASP A 317 -4.59 19.96 11.75
N ALA A 318 -5.38 21.05 11.64
CA ALA A 318 -5.75 21.60 10.34
C ALA A 318 -4.54 22.01 9.47
N ASN A 319 -3.40 22.34 10.10
CA ASN A 319 -2.17 22.66 9.37
C ASN A 319 -1.48 21.42 8.79
N ALA A 320 -1.79 20.23 9.33
CA ALA A 320 -1.28 18.97 8.78
C ALA A 320 -2.00 18.54 7.49
N TYR A 321 -3.15 19.16 7.17
CA TYR A 321 -3.88 18.87 5.92
C TYR A 321 -3.23 19.59 4.74
N ALA A 322 -2.29 18.91 4.10
CA ALA A 322 -1.51 19.44 2.98
C ALA A 322 -2.22 19.36 1.61
N ARG A 323 -3.53 19.00 1.59
CA ARG A 323 -4.32 18.85 0.37
C ARG A 323 -5.15 20.08 0.07
N PRO A 324 -5.49 20.37 -1.19
CA PRO A 324 -6.50 21.38 -1.51
C PRO A 324 -7.83 21.02 -0.84
N PRO A 325 -8.41 21.89 -0.01
CA PRO A 325 -9.71 21.59 0.60
C PRO A 325 -10.85 21.84 -0.38
N ALA A 326 -11.82 20.91 -0.45
CA ALA A 326 -13.06 21.17 -1.15
C ALA A 326 -13.87 22.30 -0.46
N PRO A 327 -14.68 23.08 -1.20
CA PRO A 327 -15.46 24.19 -0.61
C PRO A 327 -16.33 23.78 0.58
N GLU A 328 -16.92 22.59 0.53
CA GLU A 328 -17.75 22.05 1.61
C GLU A 328 -16.97 21.75 2.88
N CYS A 329 -15.69 21.38 2.79
CA CYS A 329 -14.85 21.09 3.96
C CYS A 329 -14.60 22.32 4.85
N ILE A 330 -14.63 23.52 4.25
CA ILE A 330 -14.40 24.79 4.96
C ILE A 330 -15.69 25.54 5.28
N SER A 331 -16.83 25.08 4.79
CA SER A 331 -18.14 25.76 4.97
C SER A 331 -18.69 25.67 6.38
N GLY A 332 -18.21 24.72 7.20
CA GLY A 332 -18.77 24.40 8.51
C GLY A 332 -20.12 23.67 8.49
N SER A 333 -20.67 23.41 7.30
CA SER A 333 -21.94 22.69 7.12
C SER A 333 -21.70 21.19 6.90
N PRO A 334 -22.66 20.31 7.28
CA PRO A 334 -22.57 18.89 6.95
C PRO A 334 -22.57 18.67 5.44
N TYR A 335 -21.76 17.72 4.97
CA TYR A 335 -21.65 17.35 3.56
C TYR A 335 -21.48 15.83 3.37
N SER A 336 -21.77 15.33 2.16
CA SER A 336 -21.55 13.92 1.80
C SER A 336 -20.06 13.65 1.55
N PRO A 337 -19.41 12.79 2.34
CA PRO A 337 -18.01 12.43 2.11
C PRO A 337 -17.82 11.64 0.82
N PHE A 338 -18.83 10.94 0.32
CA PHE A 338 -18.78 10.27 -1.00
C PHE A 338 -18.64 11.27 -2.14
N LYS A 339 -19.33 12.42 -2.05
CA LYS A 339 -19.19 13.49 -3.04
C LYS A 339 -17.84 14.22 -2.90
N LEU A 340 -17.27 14.26 -1.69
CA LEU A 340 -15.91 14.74 -1.47
C LEU A 340 -14.89 13.88 -2.23
N ASP A 341 -14.97 12.55 -2.13
CA ASP A 341 -14.06 11.63 -2.83
C ASP A 341 -14.05 11.88 -4.35
N VAL A 342 -15.24 12.09 -4.93
CA VAL A 342 -15.36 12.44 -6.36
C VAL A 342 -14.68 13.77 -6.67
N TRP A 343 -14.84 14.79 -5.80
CA TRP A 343 -14.19 16.08 -6.00
C TRP A 343 -12.67 15.98 -5.92
N GLN A 344 -12.15 15.26 -4.93
CA GLN A 344 -10.71 15.05 -4.73
C GLN A 344 -10.07 14.37 -5.94
N LEU A 345 -10.71 13.31 -6.45
CA LEU A 345 -10.25 12.65 -7.66
C LEU A 345 -10.29 13.60 -8.85
N GLY A 346 -11.41 14.28 -9.10
CA GLY A 346 -11.55 15.24 -10.19
C GLY A 346 -10.54 16.38 -10.13
N GLN A 347 -10.30 16.94 -8.95
CA GLN A 347 -9.31 17.98 -8.74
C GLN A 347 -7.91 17.50 -9.10
N SER A 348 -7.55 16.29 -8.69
CA SER A 348 -6.24 15.71 -8.98
C SER A 348 -6.08 15.25 -10.44
N LEU A 349 -7.17 15.09 -11.18
CA LEU A 349 -7.19 14.76 -12.62
C LEU A 349 -7.33 16.00 -13.52
N SER A 350 -7.33 17.22 -12.99
CA SER A 350 -7.56 18.47 -13.75
C SER A 350 -6.54 18.69 -14.89
N PHE A 351 -5.36 18.07 -14.82
CA PHE A 351 -4.33 18.12 -15.85
C PHE A 351 -4.64 17.18 -17.06
N VAL A 352 -5.56 16.23 -16.91
CA VAL A 352 -5.92 15.29 -17.98
C VAL A 352 -6.75 16.00 -19.02
N LYS A 353 -6.26 16.04 -20.26
CA LYS A 353 -6.96 16.58 -21.41
C LYS A 353 -6.84 15.60 -22.58
N THR A 354 -7.97 15.20 -23.12
CA THR A 354 -8.07 14.18 -24.17
C THR A 354 -8.31 14.78 -25.54
N LYS A 355 -8.56 16.06 -25.66
CA LYS A 355 -9.05 16.75 -26.88
C LYS A 355 -10.46 16.29 -27.32
N MET A 356 -11.09 15.40 -26.55
CA MET A 356 -12.47 14.96 -26.76
C MET A 356 -13.38 15.65 -25.75
N HIS A 357 -14.09 16.68 -26.24
CA HIS A 357 -14.93 17.54 -25.39
C HIS A 357 -15.93 16.75 -24.51
N SER A 358 -16.50 15.66 -25.04
CA SER A 358 -17.45 14.82 -24.29
C SER A 358 -16.80 14.15 -23.07
N ILE A 359 -15.53 13.78 -23.15
CA ILE A 359 -14.76 13.16 -22.07
C ILE A 359 -14.28 14.22 -21.10
N ASP A 360 -13.59 15.25 -21.62
CA ASP A 360 -13.02 16.32 -20.81
C ASP A 360 -14.09 16.98 -19.93
N ARG A 361 -15.30 17.15 -20.47
CA ARG A 361 -16.45 17.66 -19.72
C ARG A 361 -16.86 16.75 -18.55
N VAL A 362 -16.85 15.43 -18.71
CA VAL A 362 -17.19 14.51 -17.62
C VAL A 362 -16.18 14.63 -16.48
N ILE A 363 -14.90 14.77 -16.80
CA ILE A 363 -13.84 14.98 -15.80
C ILE A 363 -14.03 16.32 -15.07
N GLU A 364 -14.39 17.37 -15.81
CA GLU A 364 -14.68 18.69 -15.24
C GLU A 364 -15.91 18.67 -14.31
N GLU A 365 -16.95 17.88 -14.63
CA GLU A 365 -18.15 17.74 -13.79
C GLU A 365 -17.85 17.16 -12.39
N MET A 366 -16.75 16.42 -12.21
CA MET A 366 -16.32 15.91 -10.90
C MET A 366 -15.98 17.03 -9.91
N THR A 367 -15.55 18.20 -10.39
CA THR A 367 -15.14 19.35 -9.56
C THR A 367 -16.19 20.42 -9.37
N ILE A 368 -17.46 20.15 -9.71
CA ILE A 368 -18.55 21.09 -9.48
C ILE A 368 -18.59 21.48 -8.00
N ALA A 369 -18.61 22.79 -7.73
CA ALA A 369 -18.41 23.36 -6.40
C ALA A 369 -19.51 23.00 -5.38
N GLY A 370 -20.73 22.75 -5.80
CA GLY A 370 -21.82 22.37 -4.90
C GLY A 370 -21.84 20.87 -4.62
N SER A 371 -21.53 20.44 -3.40
CA SER A 371 -21.56 19.01 -3.03
C SER A 371 -22.93 18.35 -3.27
N THR A 372 -24.02 19.11 -3.11
CA THR A 372 -25.39 18.63 -3.36
C THR A 372 -25.71 18.41 -4.84
N SER A 373 -25.07 19.18 -5.74
CA SER A 373 -25.26 19.08 -7.19
C SER A 373 -24.22 18.19 -7.88
N ARG A 374 -23.13 17.84 -7.18
CA ARG A 374 -22.09 16.95 -7.70
C ARG A 374 -22.63 15.53 -7.81
N LEU A 375 -22.31 14.87 -8.90
CA LEU A 375 -22.66 13.46 -9.12
C LEU A 375 -21.84 12.53 -8.22
N GLY A 376 -22.36 11.33 -7.97
CA GLY A 376 -21.64 10.25 -7.28
C GLY A 376 -20.65 9.55 -8.20
N SER A 377 -19.79 8.71 -7.63
CA SER A 377 -18.77 7.96 -8.39
C SER A 377 -19.38 7.07 -9.48
N GLY A 378 -20.47 6.33 -9.20
CA GLY A 378 -21.18 5.50 -10.16
C GLY A 378 -21.81 6.31 -11.29
N GLU A 379 -22.42 7.48 -11.00
CA GLU A 379 -23.02 8.35 -12.00
C GLU A 379 -21.95 8.93 -12.96
N ILE A 380 -20.80 9.34 -12.42
CA ILE A 380 -19.66 9.82 -13.22
C ILE A 380 -19.08 8.68 -14.07
N LEU A 381 -18.92 7.50 -13.48
CA LEU A 381 -18.42 6.31 -14.19
C LEU A 381 -19.33 5.95 -15.38
N ASP A 382 -20.64 5.94 -15.19
CA ASP A 382 -21.60 5.66 -16.24
C ASP A 382 -21.56 6.72 -17.35
N LYS A 383 -21.45 7.99 -17.00
CA LYS A 383 -21.27 9.06 -18.00
C LYS A 383 -19.99 8.88 -18.81
N LEU A 384 -18.87 8.56 -18.12
CA LEU A 384 -17.59 8.35 -18.79
C LEU A 384 -17.65 7.12 -19.71
N ARG A 385 -18.22 6.01 -19.26
CA ARG A 385 -18.46 4.82 -20.09
C ARG A 385 -19.27 5.15 -21.33
N HIS A 386 -20.39 5.87 -21.19
CA HIS A 386 -21.20 6.28 -22.34
C HIS A 386 -20.42 7.17 -23.31
N ALA A 387 -19.63 8.12 -22.82
CA ALA A 387 -18.82 8.97 -23.66
C ALA A 387 -17.76 8.16 -24.44
N VAL A 388 -17.11 7.19 -23.79
CA VAL A 388 -16.10 6.31 -24.40
C VAL A 388 -16.74 5.35 -25.42
N TYR A 389 -17.90 4.75 -25.11
CA TYR A 389 -18.61 3.86 -26.04
C TYR A 389 -19.07 4.53 -27.33
N ALA A 390 -19.27 5.84 -27.29
CA ALA A 390 -19.65 6.60 -28.48
C ALA A 390 -18.48 6.88 -29.45
N ILE A 391 -17.25 6.51 -29.06
CA ILE A 391 -16.02 6.82 -29.80
C ILE A 391 -15.51 5.55 -30.49
N PRO A 392 -15.12 5.63 -31.78
CA PRO A 392 -14.48 4.52 -32.47
C PRO A 392 -13.19 4.12 -31.75
N PRO A 393 -12.91 2.80 -31.55
CA PRO A 393 -11.75 2.34 -30.81
C PRO A 393 -10.42 2.89 -31.32
N GLU A 394 -10.26 3.05 -32.63
CA GLU A 394 -9.07 3.64 -33.25
C GLU A 394 -8.82 5.09 -32.85
N SER A 395 -9.87 5.82 -32.50
CA SER A 395 -9.77 7.19 -31.99
C SER A 395 -9.26 7.30 -30.55
N LEU A 396 -9.16 6.18 -29.85
CA LEU A 396 -8.56 6.12 -28.50
C LEU A 396 -7.04 5.84 -28.55
N LEU A 397 -6.50 5.52 -29.73
CA LEU A 397 -5.08 5.24 -29.96
C LEU A 397 -4.33 6.52 -30.38
N PHE A 398 -4.49 7.60 -29.63
CA PHE A 398 -3.75 8.84 -29.84
C PHE A 398 -3.19 9.38 -28.52
N ALA A 399 -2.15 10.21 -28.63
CA ALA A 399 -1.51 10.79 -27.48
C ALA A 399 -2.44 11.77 -26.73
N PRO A 400 -2.48 11.72 -25.40
CA PRO A 400 -3.14 12.73 -24.60
C PRO A 400 -2.46 14.09 -24.74
N GLU A 401 -3.17 15.15 -24.37
CA GLU A 401 -2.56 16.46 -24.23
C GLU A 401 -1.87 16.55 -22.85
N VAL A 402 -0.55 16.64 -22.86
CA VAL A 402 0.22 16.79 -21.61
C VAL A 402 0.32 18.27 -21.28
N LEU A 403 -0.39 18.70 -20.24
CA LEU A 403 -0.27 20.04 -19.71
C LEU A 403 0.98 20.16 -18.80
N PRO A 404 1.73 21.26 -18.89
CA PRO A 404 2.86 21.49 -18.00
C PRO A 404 2.39 21.51 -16.54
N TYR A 405 3.17 20.88 -15.67
CA TYR A 405 2.88 20.87 -14.24
C TYR A 405 3.05 22.26 -13.65
N VAL A 406 1.99 22.80 -13.15
CA VAL A 406 2.05 24.02 -12.32
C VAL A 406 2.20 23.53 -10.87
N HIS A 407 3.41 23.70 -10.31
CA HIS A 407 3.59 23.51 -8.87
C HIS A 407 2.73 24.55 -8.15
N GLY A 408 1.67 24.08 -7.47
CA GLY A 408 0.84 24.91 -6.60
C GLY A 408 1.46 25.00 -5.23
#